data_0e646156edea307eb1fb30ac6bc47ffa
#
_entry.id   0e646156edea307eb1fb30ac6bc47ffa
#
_cell.length_a   1.000
_cell.length_b   1.000
_cell.length_c   1.000
_cell.angle_alpha   90.00
_cell.angle_beta   90.00
_cell.angle_gamma   90.00
#
_symmetry.space_group_name_H-M   'P 1'
#
loop_
_entity.id
_entity.type
_entity.pdbx_description
1 polymer ?
#
loop_
_entity_poly.entity_id
_entity_poly.type
_entity_poly.pdbx_seq_one_letter_code
_entity_poly.pdbx_strand_id
1 'polypeptide(L)'
;MTNPLRIQQLMKLVDLTRLTDQDDADAMQLWLDKDLAGAAVLPAAVCVYPAYLAQVKSFLQQGQYAVKLATVVNFPTGTLPLAEVLEQIQHARASGADEIDCVLPYQALLSGQTEQVRQFLAAVRQASAGLSLKVIIESGELVTCQQISKATELVVESGADFVKTSTGKVKVGVTEEAARIMLAVIAASDRPVGFKASGGVRSVEFALRLVGLFEELTGNLATPDAMRLGASALLNDLSQQLDY
;
A
#
# COMPACT_ATOMS: atom_id res chain seq x y z
N MET A 1 22.28 -1.19 -18.06
CA MET A 1 21.20 -0.18 -18.14
C MET A 1 19.87 -0.91 -18.07
N THR A 2 18.96 -0.47 -17.22
CA THR A 2 17.64 -1.10 -17.09
C THR A 2 16.79 -0.76 -18.33
N ASN A 3 16.07 -1.73 -18.86
CA ASN A 3 15.20 -1.55 -20.03
C ASN A 3 14.15 -0.44 -19.75
N PRO A 4 14.02 0.62 -20.60
CA PRO A 4 13.06 1.70 -20.40
C PRO A 4 11.61 1.23 -20.21
N LEU A 5 11.19 0.17 -20.89
CA LEU A 5 9.85 -0.40 -20.70
C LEU A 5 9.65 -0.96 -19.29
N ARG A 6 10.71 -1.51 -18.67
CA ARG A 6 10.65 -2.02 -17.31
C ARG A 6 10.59 -0.88 -16.29
N ILE A 7 11.29 0.24 -16.56
CA ILE A 7 11.19 1.46 -15.75
C ILE A 7 9.77 2.02 -15.80
N GLN A 8 9.17 2.15 -16.96
CA GLN A 8 7.78 2.61 -17.11
C GLN A 8 6.79 1.68 -16.40
N GLN A 9 7.02 0.36 -16.45
CA GLN A 9 6.22 -0.61 -15.69
C GLN A 9 6.31 -0.33 -14.19
N LEU A 10 7.53 -0.16 -13.65
CA LEU A 10 7.73 0.15 -12.23
C LEU A 10 6.99 1.43 -11.82
N MET A 11 7.07 2.50 -12.62
CA MET A 11 6.38 3.77 -12.33
C MET A 11 4.87 3.58 -12.19
N LYS A 12 4.27 2.77 -13.07
CA LYS A 12 2.83 2.44 -13.02
C LYS A 12 2.43 1.64 -11.78
N LEU A 13 3.37 0.93 -11.12
CA LEU A 13 3.10 0.17 -9.89
C LEU A 13 3.22 1.03 -8.62
N VAL A 14 3.72 2.27 -8.72
CA VAL A 14 3.95 3.10 -7.55
C VAL A 14 2.63 3.61 -6.96
N ASP A 15 2.46 3.40 -5.65
CA ASP A 15 1.59 4.23 -4.83
C ASP A 15 2.46 5.37 -4.28
N LEU A 16 2.40 6.54 -4.92
CA LEU A 16 3.14 7.73 -4.53
C LEU A 16 2.66 8.20 -3.16
N THR A 17 3.51 8.02 -2.15
CA THR A 17 3.10 8.08 -0.75
C THR A 17 3.72 9.28 -0.03
N ARG A 18 2.86 10.09 0.61
CA ARG A 18 3.27 11.17 1.52
C ARG A 18 2.47 11.11 2.82
N LEU A 19 3.14 10.60 3.86
CA LEU A 19 2.59 10.39 5.20
C LEU A 19 3.56 11.00 6.23
N THR A 20 3.79 12.32 6.13
CA THR A 20 4.62 13.09 7.06
C THR A 20 3.74 13.85 8.03
N ASP A 21 4.16 13.91 9.30
CA ASP A 21 3.36 14.52 10.38
C ASP A 21 3.50 16.05 10.44
N GLN A 22 4.36 16.62 9.59
CA GLN A 22 4.69 18.06 9.57
C GLN A 22 4.21 18.77 8.29
N ASP A 23 3.39 18.10 7.46
CA ASP A 23 2.83 18.72 6.26
C ASP A 23 1.75 19.72 6.60
N ASP A 24 1.65 20.76 5.77
CA ASP A 24 0.51 21.64 5.65
C ASP A 24 -0.04 21.63 4.21
N ALA A 25 -1.07 22.41 3.96
CA ALA A 25 -1.72 22.43 2.66
C ALA A 25 -0.80 22.92 1.54
N ASP A 26 0.08 23.90 1.84
CA ASP A 26 1.02 24.47 0.86
C ASP A 26 2.12 23.45 0.52
N ALA A 27 2.67 22.77 1.53
CA ALA A 27 3.65 21.71 1.33
C ALA A 27 3.07 20.52 0.54
N MET A 28 1.78 20.19 0.78
CA MET A 28 1.06 19.18 0.01
C MET A 28 0.88 19.60 -1.45
N GLN A 29 0.46 20.85 -1.70
CA GLN A 29 0.31 21.40 -3.05
C GLN A 29 1.63 21.35 -3.83
N LEU A 30 2.69 21.87 -3.22
CA LEU A 30 4.02 21.87 -3.85
C LEU A 30 4.51 20.47 -4.22
N TRP A 31 4.25 19.50 -3.34
CA TRP A 31 4.59 18.10 -3.60
C TRP A 31 3.77 17.51 -4.76
N LEU A 32 2.47 17.78 -4.84
CA LEU A 32 1.62 17.33 -5.95
C LEU A 32 2.08 17.92 -7.28
N ASP A 33 2.39 19.22 -7.30
CA ASP A 33 2.87 19.91 -8.52
C ASP A 33 4.20 19.33 -8.99
N LYS A 34 5.11 19.04 -8.06
CA LYS A 34 6.45 18.53 -8.37
C LYS A 34 6.46 17.05 -8.73
N ASP A 35 5.89 16.21 -7.85
CA ASP A 35 6.13 14.77 -7.89
C ASP A 35 5.02 14.02 -8.64
N LEU A 36 3.81 14.59 -8.76
CA LEU A 36 2.72 13.99 -9.53
C LEU A 36 2.56 14.65 -10.90
N ALA A 37 2.35 15.96 -10.96
CA ALA A 37 2.15 16.65 -12.25
C ALA A 37 3.42 16.64 -13.11
N GLY A 38 4.60 16.63 -12.49
CA GLY A 38 5.89 16.52 -13.18
C GLY A 38 6.28 15.08 -13.55
N ALA A 39 5.49 14.06 -13.23
CA ALA A 39 5.84 12.67 -13.48
C ALA A 39 5.74 12.32 -14.97
N ALA A 40 6.79 11.70 -15.54
CA ALA A 40 6.81 11.24 -16.93
C ALA A 40 5.79 10.12 -17.19
N VAL A 41 5.50 9.31 -16.17
CA VAL A 41 4.45 8.26 -16.16
C VAL A 41 3.68 8.35 -14.85
N LEU A 42 2.37 8.43 -14.93
CA LEU A 42 1.52 8.54 -13.75
C LEU A 42 1.61 7.27 -12.87
N PRO A 43 1.67 7.42 -11.53
CA PRO A 43 1.63 6.30 -10.60
C PRO A 43 0.24 5.67 -10.53
N ALA A 44 0.15 4.48 -9.93
CA ALA A 44 -1.13 3.79 -9.71
C ALA A 44 -2.05 4.58 -8.76
N ALA A 45 -1.47 5.10 -7.68
CA ALA A 45 -2.20 5.84 -6.66
C ALA A 45 -1.35 6.95 -6.04
N VAL A 46 -2.04 7.92 -5.44
CA VAL A 46 -1.49 8.86 -4.46
C VAL A 46 -2.04 8.47 -3.09
N CYS A 47 -1.15 8.25 -2.12
CA CYS A 47 -1.51 7.83 -0.77
C CYS A 47 -1.12 8.90 0.26
N VAL A 48 -2.11 9.48 0.93
CA VAL A 48 -1.95 10.59 1.88
C VAL A 48 -2.73 10.35 3.17
N TYR A 49 -2.45 11.13 4.20
CA TYR A 49 -3.29 11.15 5.41
C TYR A 49 -4.72 11.63 5.10
N PRO A 50 -5.73 11.19 5.88
CA PRO A 50 -7.14 11.54 5.67
C PRO A 50 -7.40 13.06 5.56
N ALA A 51 -6.65 13.88 6.30
CA ALA A 51 -6.76 15.33 6.30
C ALA A 51 -6.54 15.98 4.91
N TYR A 52 -5.79 15.33 4.03
CA TYR A 52 -5.46 15.86 2.69
C TYR A 52 -6.30 15.29 1.56
N LEU A 53 -7.24 14.38 1.83
CA LEU A 53 -8.05 13.72 0.80
C LEU A 53 -8.79 14.73 -0.09
N ALA A 54 -9.46 15.73 0.49
CA ALA A 54 -10.23 16.71 -0.25
C ALA A 54 -9.33 17.55 -1.18
N GLN A 55 -8.15 17.97 -0.71
CA GLN A 55 -7.19 18.72 -1.50
C GLN A 55 -6.66 17.89 -2.67
N VAL A 56 -6.21 16.66 -2.38
CA VAL A 56 -5.67 15.77 -3.42
C VAL A 56 -6.75 15.39 -4.42
N LYS A 57 -8.00 15.12 -3.98
CA LYS A 57 -9.13 14.85 -4.88
C LYS A 57 -9.38 16.00 -5.84
N SER A 58 -9.41 17.24 -5.33
CA SER A 58 -9.55 18.45 -6.16
C SER A 58 -8.43 18.57 -7.18
N PHE A 59 -7.19 18.35 -6.76
CA PHE A 59 -6.01 18.39 -7.63
C PHE A 59 -6.11 17.36 -8.76
N LEU A 60 -6.43 16.10 -8.44
CA LEU A 60 -6.58 15.03 -9.42
C LEU A 60 -7.67 15.34 -10.45
N GLN A 61 -8.79 15.89 -10.00
CA GLN A 61 -9.91 16.26 -10.89
C GLN A 61 -9.56 17.43 -11.81
N GLN A 62 -8.95 18.50 -11.29
CA GLN A 62 -8.55 19.67 -12.08
C GLN A 62 -7.52 19.32 -13.15
N GLY A 63 -6.54 18.49 -12.82
CA GLY A 63 -5.53 18.02 -13.74
C GLY A 63 -5.97 16.85 -14.64
N GLN A 64 -7.19 16.33 -14.45
CA GLN A 64 -7.70 15.15 -15.15
C GLN A 64 -6.77 13.93 -15.04
N TYR A 65 -6.09 13.77 -13.89
CA TYR A 65 -5.18 12.67 -13.65
C TYR A 65 -5.93 11.38 -13.36
N ALA A 66 -5.70 10.35 -14.18
CA ALA A 66 -6.26 9.01 -13.99
C ALA A 66 -5.43 8.22 -12.95
N VAL A 67 -5.41 8.72 -11.70
CA VAL A 67 -4.65 8.17 -10.57
C VAL A 67 -5.62 7.91 -9.43
N LYS A 68 -5.48 6.77 -8.73
CA LYS A 68 -6.33 6.42 -7.59
C LYS A 68 -5.95 7.25 -6.36
N LEU A 69 -6.94 7.62 -5.55
CA LEU A 69 -6.74 8.29 -4.28
C LEU A 69 -6.82 7.28 -3.14
N ALA A 70 -5.70 7.07 -2.45
CA ALA A 70 -5.58 6.16 -1.32
C ALA A 70 -5.36 6.93 -0.02
N THR A 71 -5.85 6.37 1.08
CA THR A 71 -5.54 6.88 2.43
C THR A 71 -5.33 5.75 3.42
N VAL A 72 -4.86 6.11 4.61
CA VAL A 72 -4.56 5.17 5.70
C VAL A 72 -5.59 5.25 6.81
N VAL A 73 -5.91 4.12 7.44
CA VAL A 73 -6.76 4.02 8.63
C VAL A 73 -6.14 3.06 9.65
N ASN A 74 -6.51 3.19 10.92
CA ASN A 74 -5.87 2.47 12.04
C ASN A 74 -4.34 2.67 12.07
N PHE A 75 -3.88 3.78 11.53
CA PHE A 75 -2.46 4.05 11.22
C PHE A 75 -1.85 4.97 12.28
N PRO A 76 -0.54 4.80 12.66
CA PRO A 76 0.37 3.76 12.15
C PRO A 76 0.40 2.47 12.99
N THR A 77 -0.19 2.43 14.18
CA THR A 77 0.06 1.41 15.20
C THR A 77 -0.87 0.20 15.14
N GLY A 78 -2.01 0.30 14.46
CA GLY A 78 -2.99 -0.79 14.43
C GLY A 78 -3.75 -0.99 15.74
N THR A 79 -3.81 0.04 16.61
CA THR A 79 -4.30 -0.09 17.99
C THR A 79 -5.59 0.68 18.28
N LEU A 80 -6.17 1.33 17.29
CA LEU A 80 -7.40 2.10 17.49
C LEU A 80 -8.60 1.17 17.76
N PRO A 81 -9.56 1.61 18.58
CA PRO A 81 -10.83 0.92 18.73
C PRO A 81 -11.53 0.72 17.38
N LEU A 82 -12.16 -0.45 17.18
CA LEU A 82 -12.81 -0.76 15.89
C LEU A 82 -13.80 0.33 15.45
N ALA A 83 -14.58 0.89 16.38
CA ALA A 83 -15.55 1.94 16.07
C ALA A 83 -14.88 3.16 15.41
N GLU A 84 -13.73 3.61 15.92
CA GLU A 84 -12.97 4.73 15.35
C GLU A 84 -12.44 4.40 13.97
N VAL A 85 -11.98 3.15 13.75
CA VAL A 85 -11.51 2.71 12.43
C VAL A 85 -12.65 2.73 11.41
N LEU A 86 -13.84 2.29 11.80
CA LEU A 86 -15.02 2.34 10.93
C LEU A 86 -15.43 3.76 10.60
N GLU A 87 -15.35 4.69 11.55
CA GLU A 87 -15.57 6.13 11.32
C GLU A 87 -14.51 6.71 10.35
N GLN A 88 -13.23 6.35 10.52
CA GLN A 88 -12.17 6.75 9.58
C GLN A 88 -12.46 6.28 8.15
N ILE A 89 -12.94 5.05 7.97
CA ILE A 89 -13.30 4.50 6.65
C ILE A 89 -14.48 5.28 6.05
N GLN A 90 -15.51 5.58 6.84
CA GLN A 90 -16.65 6.36 6.40
C GLN A 90 -16.24 7.78 5.97
N HIS A 91 -15.39 8.43 6.77
CA HIS A 91 -14.84 9.74 6.44
C HIS A 91 -14.00 9.71 5.13
N ALA A 92 -13.12 8.72 4.98
CA ALA A 92 -12.31 8.56 3.77
C ALA A 92 -13.18 8.38 2.52
N ARG A 93 -14.23 7.56 2.62
CA ARG A 93 -15.23 7.38 1.56
C ARG A 93 -15.92 8.69 1.20
N ALA A 94 -16.42 9.42 2.20
CA ALA A 94 -17.11 10.71 1.99
C ALA A 94 -16.18 11.76 1.36
N SER A 95 -14.89 11.70 1.66
CA SER A 95 -13.83 12.55 1.10
C SER A 95 -13.34 12.10 -0.29
N GLY A 96 -13.93 11.03 -0.84
CA GLY A 96 -13.69 10.59 -2.22
C GLY A 96 -12.46 9.72 -2.41
N ALA A 97 -11.99 9.00 -1.36
CA ALA A 97 -10.97 7.98 -1.50
C ALA A 97 -11.46 6.81 -2.39
N ASP A 98 -10.58 6.28 -3.22
CA ASP A 98 -10.79 5.09 -4.03
C ASP A 98 -10.27 3.84 -3.31
N GLU A 99 -9.27 3.99 -2.43
CA GLU A 99 -8.54 2.91 -1.81
C GLU A 99 -8.24 3.20 -0.33
N ILE A 100 -8.26 2.17 0.50
CA ILE A 100 -7.98 2.22 1.94
C ILE A 100 -6.81 1.30 2.27
N ASP A 101 -5.76 1.82 2.91
CA ASP A 101 -4.67 1.06 3.49
C ASP A 101 -4.90 0.96 5.02
N CYS A 102 -5.41 -0.17 5.51
CA CYS A 102 -5.75 -0.39 6.91
C CYS A 102 -4.64 -1.16 7.63
N VAL A 103 -4.19 -0.69 8.79
CA VAL A 103 -3.23 -1.45 9.61
C VAL A 103 -3.96 -2.56 10.36
N LEU A 104 -3.44 -3.79 10.23
CA LEU A 104 -3.89 -4.94 11.02
C LEU A 104 -3.62 -4.70 12.52
N PRO A 105 -4.47 -5.11 13.43
CA PRO A 105 -4.13 -5.13 14.86
C PRO A 105 -3.10 -6.25 15.16
N TYR A 106 -1.89 -6.09 14.62
CA TYR A 106 -0.84 -7.12 14.67
C TYR A 106 -0.38 -7.46 16.09
N GLN A 107 -0.47 -6.50 17.02
CA GLN A 107 -0.15 -6.75 18.43
C GLN A 107 -1.17 -7.72 19.08
N ALA A 108 -2.45 -7.62 18.72
CA ALA A 108 -3.46 -8.59 19.13
C ALA A 108 -3.16 -9.99 18.55
N LEU A 109 -2.72 -10.04 17.27
CA LEU A 109 -2.30 -11.29 16.64
C LEU A 109 -1.10 -11.92 17.38
N LEU A 110 -0.07 -11.13 17.70
CA LEU A 110 1.10 -11.56 18.46
C LEU A 110 0.74 -12.08 19.86
N SER A 111 -0.33 -11.54 20.45
CA SER A 111 -0.88 -11.97 21.75
C SER A 111 -1.83 -13.17 21.64
N GLY A 112 -1.94 -13.80 20.46
CA GLY A 112 -2.78 -14.98 20.24
C GLY A 112 -4.28 -14.69 20.06
N GLN A 113 -4.68 -13.43 19.95
CA GLN A 113 -6.10 -13.01 19.83
C GLN A 113 -6.58 -13.11 18.35
N THR A 114 -6.37 -14.26 17.73
CA THR A 114 -6.63 -14.46 16.28
C THR A 114 -8.10 -14.21 15.92
N GLU A 115 -9.03 -14.62 16.78
CA GLU A 115 -10.46 -14.43 16.50
C GLU A 115 -10.87 -12.96 16.53
N GLN A 116 -10.30 -12.17 17.44
CA GLN A 116 -10.50 -10.71 17.44
C GLN A 116 -10.00 -10.06 16.15
N VAL A 117 -8.85 -10.53 15.63
CA VAL A 117 -8.31 -10.05 14.35
C VAL A 117 -9.23 -10.41 13.19
N ARG A 118 -9.82 -11.62 13.16
CA ARG A 118 -10.81 -12.01 12.14
C ARG A 118 -12.05 -11.11 12.17
N GLN A 119 -12.61 -10.87 13.35
CA GLN A 119 -13.78 -10.01 13.53
C GLN A 119 -13.48 -8.56 13.09
N PHE A 120 -12.30 -8.04 13.45
CA PHE A 120 -11.82 -6.74 12.98
C PHE A 120 -11.78 -6.67 11.45
N LEU A 121 -11.11 -7.63 10.81
CA LEU A 121 -10.98 -7.68 9.36
C LEU A 121 -12.33 -7.79 8.64
N ALA A 122 -13.24 -8.60 9.15
CA ALA A 122 -14.59 -8.75 8.60
C ALA A 122 -15.36 -7.42 8.63
N ALA A 123 -15.31 -6.71 9.76
CA ALA A 123 -15.95 -5.40 9.92
C ALA A 123 -15.34 -4.33 9.01
N VAL A 124 -13.99 -4.29 8.90
CA VAL A 124 -13.27 -3.38 8.01
C VAL A 124 -13.61 -3.68 6.55
N ARG A 125 -13.64 -4.96 6.12
CA ARG A 125 -14.02 -5.33 4.76
C ARG A 125 -15.45 -4.88 4.43
N GLN A 126 -16.38 -5.10 5.34
CA GLN A 126 -17.76 -4.65 5.16
C GLN A 126 -17.87 -3.13 5.02
N ALA A 127 -17.19 -2.38 5.89
CA ALA A 127 -17.18 -0.91 5.85
C ALA A 127 -16.51 -0.37 4.57
N SER A 128 -15.53 -1.09 4.03
CA SER A 128 -14.80 -0.71 2.81
C SER A 128 -15.47 -1.20 1.52
N ALA A 129 -16.72 -1.70 1.55
CA ALA A 129 -17.41 -2.20 0.36
C ALA A 129 -17.41 -1.14 -0.78
N GLY A 130 -16.96 -1.51 -1.98
CA GLY A 130 -16.81 -0.60 -3.13
C GLY A 130 -15.52 0.23 -3.15
N LEU A 131 -14.65 0.08 -2.14
CA LEU A 131 -13.30 0.63 -2.13
C LEU A 131 -12.29 -0.52 -2.21
N SER A 132 -11.13 -0.29 -2.81
CA SER A 132 -10.02 -1.25 -2.74
C SER A 132 -9.44 -1.23 -1.32
N LEU A 133 -9.44 -2.39 -0.66
CA LEU A 133 -8.91 -2.56 0.69
C LEU A 133 -7.54 -3.23 0.64
N LYS A 134 -6.52 -2.52 1.15
CA LYS A 134 -5.19 -3.08 1.37
C LYS A 134 -4.95 -3.18 2.87
N VAL A 135 -4.58 -4.35 3.35
CA VAL A 135 -4.31 -4.56 4.79
C VAL A 135 -2.82 -4.65 5.05
N ILE A 136 -2.31 -3.77 5.90
CA ILE A 136 -0.91 -3.71 6.33
C ILE A 136 -0.72 -4.68 7.49
N ILE A 137 0.09 -5.70 7.29
CA ILE A 137 0.38 -6.69 8.33
C ILE A 137 1.53 -6.29 9.27
N GLU A 138 2.27 -5.23 8.95
CA GLU A 138 3.49 -4.74 9.62
C GLU A 138 4.52 -5.85 9.77
N SER A 139 4.96 -6.39 8.65
CA SER A 139 5.83 -7.58 8.58
C SER A 139 7.16 -7.43 9.36
N GLY A 140 7.63 -6.22 9.57
CA GLY A 140 8.83 -5.93 10.36
C GLY A 140 8.67 -6.14 11.87
N GLU A 141 7.44 -6.16 12.37
CA GLU A 141 7.10 -6.44 13.77
C GLU A 141 6.71 -7.91 13.98
N LEU A 142 6.46 -8.66 12.92
CA LEU A 142 6.18 -10.09 12.93
C LEU A 142 7.50 -10.86 12.85
N VAL A 143 7.97 -11.36 13.99
CA VAL A 143 9.35 -11.86 14.17
C VAL A 143 9.61 -13.20 13.47
N THR A 144 8.56 -14.02 13.24
CA THR A 144 8.71 -15.36 12.68
C THR A 144 8.00 -15.52 11.34
N CYS A 145 8.50 -16.45 10.51
CA CYS A 145 7.86 -16.82 9.26
C CYS A 145 6.39 -17.25 9.46
N GLN A 146 6.12 -17.99 10.55
CA GLN A 146 4.76 -18.43 10.87
C GLN A 146 3.82 -17.26 11.18
N GLN A 147 4.31 -16.22 11.87
CA GLN A 147 3.50 -15.03 12.16
C GLN A 147 3.18 -14.25 10.89
N ILE A 148 4.15 -14.08 9.99
CA ILE A 148 3.95 -13.43 8.69
C ILE A 148 2.96 -14.23 7.83
N SER A 149 3.14 -15.56 7.74
CA SER A 149 2.21 -16.44 7.02
C SER A 149 0.81 -16.31 7.59
N LYS A 150 0.66 -16.43 8.92
CA LYS A 150 -0.64 -16.38 9.59
C LYS A 150 -1.36 -15.03 9.40
N ALA A 151 -0.63 -13.91 9.51
CA ALA A 151 -1.18 -12.59 9.23
C ALA A 151 -1.67 -12.48 7.78
N THR A 152 -0.86 -12.97 6.83
CA THR A 152 -1.20 -12.97 5.41
C THR A 152 -2.43 -13.83 5.13
N GLU A 153 -2.52 -15.05 5.69
CA GLU A 153 -3.69 -15.92 5.58
C GLU A 153 -4.97 -15.24 6.06
N LEU A 154 -4.94 -14.62 7.24
CA LEU A 154 -6.09 -13.91 7.79
C LEU A 154 -6.57 -12.78 6.88
N VAL A 155 -5.63 -12.03 6.29
CA VAL A 155 -5.95 -10.96 5.34
C VAL A 155 -6.54 -11.53 4.05
N VAL A 156 -5.97 -12.60 3.50
CA VAL A 156 -6.49 -13.29 2.33
C VAL A 156 -7.90 -13.82 2.59
N GLU A 157 -8.13 -14.50 3.71
CA GLU A 157 -9.43 -15.03 4.12
C GLU A 157 -10.50 -13.94 4.30
N SER A 158 -10.10 -12.74 4.71
CA SER A 158 -11.03 -11.61 4.97
C SER A 158 -11.67 -11.00 3.72
N GLY A 159 -11.16 -11.34 2.53
CA GLY A 159 -11.63 -10.73 1.29
C GLY A 159 -10.99 -9.37 0.97
N ALA A 160 -9.90 -8.98 1.63
CA ALA A 160 -9.11 -7.80 1.27
C ALA A 160 -8.54 -7.93 -0.14
N ASP A 161 -8.43 -6.81 -0.86
CA ASP A 161 -7.96 -6.80 -2.25
C ASP A 161 -6.43 -6.94 -2.33
N PHE A 162 -5.70 -6.42 -1.31
CA PHE A 162 -4.24 -6.51 -1.22
C PHE A 162 -3.78 -6.86 0.20
N VAL A 163 -2.66 -7.59 0.27
CA VAL A 163 -1.84 -7.67 1.48
C VAL A 163 -0.65 -6.72 1.32
N LYS A 164 -0.47 -5.80 2.29
CA LYS A 164 0.61 -4.82 2.30
C LYS A 164 1.60 -5.14 3.41
N THR A 165 2.90 -4.99 3.12
CA THR A 165 3.96 -5.38 4.06
C THR A 165 4.01 -4.48 5.29
N SER A 166 4.08 -3.16 5.11
CA SER A 166 4.54 -2.27 6.19
C SER A 166 3.92 -0.87 6.12
N THR A 167 3.85 -0.20 7.26
CA THR A 167 3.48 1.23 7.35
C THR A 167 4.60 2.15 6.87
N GLY A 168 5.86 1.73 7.02
CA GLY A 168 7.04 2.57 6.87
C GLY A 168 7.33 3.45 8.08
N LYS A 169 6.63 3.24 9.20
CA LYS A 169 6.82 3.98 10.48
C LYS A 169 7.57 3.19 11.55
N VAL A 170 7.88 1.92 11.27
CA VAL A 170 8.71 1.06 12.11
C VAL A 170 10.12 0.89 11.51
N LYS A 171 11.05 0.37 12.30
CA LYS A 171 12.47 0.26 11.91
C LYS A 171 12.68 -0.65 10.69
N VAL A 172 11.94 -1.74 10.60
CA VAL A 172 12.06 -2.74 9.53
C VAL A 172 10.83 -2.63 8.64
N GLY A 173 11.06 -2.28 7.39
CA GLY A 173 10.02 -2.28 6.36
C GLY A 173 9.95 -3.61 5.61
N VAL A 174 9.71 -3.55 4.30
CA VAL A 174 9.69 -4.77 3.48
C VAL A 174 11.08 -5.40 3.38
N THR A 175 11.13 -6.73 3.53
CA THR A 175 12.30 -7.57 3.24
C THR A 175 11.94 -8.58 2.16
N GLU A 176 12.93 -9.08 1.40
CA GLU A 176 12.69 -10.14 0.41
C GLU A 176 12.17 -11.42 1.05
N GLU A 177 12.63 -11.73 2.28
CA GLU A 177 12.15 -12.89 3.03
C GLU A 177 10.66 -12.74 3.38
N ALA A 178 10.23 -11.62 3.96
CA ALA A 178 8.82 -11.36 4.24
C ALA A 178 7.98 -11.37 2.96
N ALA A 179 8.48 -10.76 1.87
CA ALA A 179 7.80 -10.76 0.58
C ALA A 179 7.60 -12.20 0.04
N ARG A 180 8.63 -13.07 0.12
CA ARG A 180 8.52 -14.48 -0.31
C ARG A 180 7.44 -15.23 0.47
N ILE A 181 7.39 -15.07 1.79
CA ILE A 181 6.39 -15.72 2.65
C ILE A 181 4.99 -15.26 2.28
N MET A 182 4.78 -13.95 2.17
CA MET A 182 3.49 -13.37 1.80
C MET A 182 3.04 -13.80 0.41
N LEU A 183 3.93 -13.76 -0.57
CA LEU A 183 3.65 -14.15 -1.94
C LEU A 183 3.34 -15.64 -2.08
N ALA A 184 3.98 -16.50 -1.29
CA ALA A 184 3.66 -17.93 -1.25
C ALA A 184 2.21 -18.19 -0.77
N VAL A 185 1.75 -17.45 0.25
CA VAL A 185 0.36 -17.53 0.72
C VAL A 185 -0.61 -16.97 -0.32
N ILE A 186 -0.27 -15.84 -0.93
CA ILE A 186 -1.09 -15.20 -1.98
C ILE A 186 -1.23 -16.14 -3.20
N ALA A 187 -0.13 -16.75 -3.64
CA ALA A 187 -0.13 -17.68 -4.77
C ALA A 187 -0.95 -18.96 -4.52
N ALA A 188 -1.07 -19.37 -3.27
CA ALA A 188 -1.88 -20.55 -2.87
C ALA A 188 -3.38 -20.22 -2.70
N SER A 189 -3.78 -18.96 -2.87
CA SER A 189 -5.18 -18.52 -2.72
C SER A 189 -6.02 -18.87 -3.95
N ASP A 190 -7.25 -19.35 -3.73
CA ASP A 190 -8.23 -19.61 -4.79
C ASP A 190 -8.83 -18.34 -5.42
N ARG A 191 -8.54 -17.18 -4.85
CA ARG A 191 -8.99 -15.87 -5.37
C ARG A 191 -7.82 -14.96 -5.70
N PRO A 192 -7.97 -14.01 -6.62
CA PRO A 192 -6.93 -13.00 -6.86
C PRO A 192 -6.76 -12.10 -5.62
N VAL A 193 -5.51 -11.98 -5.16
CA VAL A 193 -5.09 -11.08 -4.08
C VAL A 193 -3.84 -10.36 -4.53
N GLY A 194 -3.85 -9.04 -4.42
CA GLY A 194 -2.70 -8.21 -4.74
C GLY A 194 -1.66 -8.19 -3.61
N PHE A 195 -0.44 -7.85 -3.97
CA PHE A 195 0.69 -7.64 -3.06
C PHE A 195 1.14 -6.17 -3.12
N LYS A 196 1.27 -5.52 -1.96
CA LYS A 196 1.88 -4.19 -1.89
C LYS A 196 3.13 -4.21 -1.02
N ALA A 197 4.28 -3.99 -1.64
CA ALA A 197 5.55 -3.81 -0.93
C ALA A 197 5.69 -2.34 -0.50
N SER A 198 5.98 -2.09 0.77
CA SER A 198 6.16 -0.73 1.31
C SER A 198 7.09 -0.69 2.52
N GLY A 199 7.59 0.52 2.83
CA GLY A 199 8.57 0.71 3.88
C GLY A 199 9.98 0.31 3.43
N GLY A 200 10.73 1.27 2.86
CA GLY A 200 12.12 1.06 2.45
C GLY A 200 12.35 0.71 0.99
N VAL A 201 11.36 0.79 0.12
CA VAL A 201 11.56 0.67 -1.34
C VAL A 201 12.16 1.97 -1.87
N ARG A 202 13.50 2.06 -1.86
CA ARG A 202 14.24 3.31 -2.15
C ARG A 202 15.06 3.26 -3.41
N SER A 203 15.31 2.08 -3.99
CA SER A 203 16.11 1.93 -5.19
C SER A 203 15.36 1.14 -6.25
N VAL A 204 15.63 1.48 -7.52
CA VAL A 204 15.09 0.76 -8.68
C VAL A 204 15.49 -0.71 -8.65
N GLU A 205 16.74 -1.01 -8.26
CA GLU A 205 17.22 -2.38 -8.16
C GLU A 205 16.39 -3.22 -7.16
N PHE A 206 16.10 -2.67 -5.97
CA PHE A 206 15.28 -3.38 -4.99
C PHE A 206 13.83 -3.53 -5.45
N ALA A 207 13.27 -2.51 -6.08
CA ALA A 207 11.93 -2.59 -6.68
C ALA A 207 11.85 -3.68 -7.74
N LEU A 208 12.87 -3.79 -8.62
CA LEU A 208 12.95 -4.84 -9.64
C LEU A 208 13.03 -6.25 -9.03
N ARG A 209 13.79 -6.43 -7.94
CA ARG A 209 13.82 -7.72 -7.23
C ARG A 209 12.46 -8.10 -6.66
N LEU A 210 11.74 -7.15 -6.05
CA LEU A 210 10.39 -7.40 -5.52
C LEU A 210 9.38 -7.74 -6.62
N VAL A 211 9.46 -7.06 -7.77
CA VAL A 211 8.63 -7.37 -8.95
C VAL A 211 8.98 -8.74 -9.50
N GLY A 212 10.28 -9.07 -9.61
CA GLY A 212 10.72 -10.40 -10.04
C GLY A 212 10.21 -11.51 -9.12
N LEU A 213 10.26 -11.30 -7.80
CA LEU A 213 9.70 -12.23 -6.82
C LEU A 213 8.19 -12.43 -6.99
N PHE A 214 7.46 -11.35 -7.21
CA PHE A 214 6.02 -11.41 -7.46
C PHE A 214 5.73 -12.25 -8.71
N GLU A 215 6.39 -11.95 -9.83
CA GLU A 215 6.18 -12.65 -11.10
C GLU A 215 6.58 -14.12 -11.03
N GLU A 216 7.70 -14.42 -10.34
CA GLU A 216 8.21 -15.78 -10.13
C GLU A 216 7.23 -16.65 -9.31
N LEU A 217 6.77 -16.13 -8.17
CA LEU A 217 6.00 -16.93 -7.21
C LEU A 217 4.52 -17.03 -7.56
N THR A 218 3.95 -15.99 -8.18
CA THR A 218 2.52 -15.98 -8.53
C THR A 218 2.25 -16.47 -9.96
N GLY A 219 3.26 -16.50 -10.83
CA GLY A 219 3.10 -16.77 -12.25
C GLY A 219 2.38 -15.67 -13.03
N ASN A 220 2.10 -14.51 -12.41
CA ASN A 220 1.38 -13.40 -13.01
C ASN A 220 2.33 -12.24 -13.30
N LEU A 221 2.03 -11.45 -14.34
CA LEU A 221 2.71 -10.19 -14.57
C LEU A 221 2.34 -9.17 -13.49
N ALA A 222 3.32 -8.37 -13.07
CA ALA A 222 3.08 -7.26 -12.16
C ALA A 222 2.32 -6.13 -12.88
N THR A 223 1.07 -5.97 -12.50
CA THR A 223 0.17 -4.90 -12.96
C THR A 223 -0.32 -4.08 -11.76
N PRO A 224 -0.81 -2.85 -11.95
CA PRO A 224 -1.34 -2.05 -10.83
C PRO A 224 -2.47 -2.72 -10.04
N ASP A 225 -3.22 -3.63 -10.65
CA ASP A 225 -4.32 -4.35 -9.98
C ASP A 225 -3.83 -5.57 -9.17
N ALA A 226 -2.58 -6.02 -9.41
CA ALA A 226 -2.02 -7.19 -8.75
C ALA A 226 -0.82 -6.88 -7.86
N MET A 227 -0.06 -5.81 -8.16
CA MET A 227 1.12 -5.43 -7.40
C MET A 227 1.25 -3.91 -7.27
N ARG A 228 1.66 -3.44 -6.09
CA ARG A 228 1.97 -2.03 -5.83
C ARG A 228 3.31 -1.88 -5.09
N LEU A 229 3.92 -0.74 -5.28
CA LEU A 229 5.14 -0.30 -4.61
C LEU A 229 4.84 0.99 -3.84
N GLY A 230 4.73 0.91 -2.53
CA GLY A 230 4.54 2.08 -1.68
C GLY A 230 5.86 2.82 -1.48
N ALA A 231 6.02 3.96 -2.13
CA ALA A 231 7.26 4.72 -2.09
C ALA A 231 7.02 6.23 -2.15
N SER A 232 7.93 7.00 -1.55
CA SER A 232 7.94 8.46 -1.57
C SER A 232 8.92 9.04 -2.59
N ALA A 233 10.11 8.44 -2.72
CA ALA A 233 11.20 8.98 -3.54
C ALA A 233 11.49 8.16 -4.81
N LEU A 234 10.97 6.94 -4.91
CA LEU A 234 11.29 6.04 -6.01
C LEU A 234 10.86 6.57 -7.38
N LEU A 235 9.75 7.32 -7.45
CA LEU A 235 9.23 7.85 -8.72
C LEU A 235 10.22 8.84 -9.35
N ASN A 236 10.87 9.68 -8.53
CA ASN A 236 11.89 10.61 -9.01
C ASN A 236 13.14 9.89 -9.51
N ASP A 237 13.58 8.84 -8.80
CA ASP A 237 14.74 8.02 -9.22
C ASP A 237 14.45 7.28 -10.53
N LEU A 238 13.22 6.77 -10.70
CA LEU A 238 12.77 6.14 -11.95
C LEU A 238 12.71 7.15 -13.11
N SER A 239 12.22 8.37 -12.88
CA SER A 239 12.14 9.41 -13.91
C SER A 239 13.53 9.78 -14.44
N GLN A 240 14.52 9.91 -13.56
CA GLN A 240 15.91 10.19 -13.94
C GLN A 240 16.54 9.10 -14.82
N GLN A 241 16.08 7.85 -14.69
CA GLN A 241 16.56 6.73 -15.50
C GLN A 241 15.87 6.60 -16.88
N LEU A 242 14.79 7.34 -17.12
CA LEU A 242 14.16 7.42 -18.45
C LEU A 242 14.81 8.48 -19.35
N ASP A 243 15.48 9.46 -18.75
CA ASP A 243 16.12 10.58 -19.48
C ASP A 243 17.52 10.24 -20.03
N TYR A 244 17.99 9.00 -19.82
CA TYR A 244 19.26 8.44 -20.31
C TYR A 244 19.02 7.25 -21.26
#